data_77c93d380c0171310d34b18e3b106d93
#
_entry.id   77c93d380c0171310d34b18e3b106d93
#
_cell.length_a   1.000
_cell.length_b   1.000
_cell.length_c   1.000
_cell.angle_alpha   90.00
_cell.angle_beta   90.00
_cell.angle_gamma   90.00
#
_symmetry.space_group_name_H-M   'P 1'
#
loop_
_entity.id
_entity.type
_entity.pdbx_description
1 polymer ?
#
loop_
_entity_poly.entity_id
_entity_poly.type
_entity_poly.pdbx_seq_one_letter_code
_entity_poly.pdbx_strand_id
1 'polypeptide(L)'
;MDLPIVLSHKTAWLYHNVARPSEPLSRASSLYDEDSIASEAQSTAGLPKLGLDAKGLRISTAVEIVADYLASLGIPHEKLDRIDTLVSFDFERSRPAGLRRHVFGAPIPSDHLIEVAEGLLVVDEAMCFVQAGSWMSEPEQLEYGYEICARYHLNHLSSGDYIEMGQRYTVADLIAYCDENRSRQGATRA
;
A
#
# COMPACT_ATOMS: atom_id res chain seq x y z
N MET A 1 -17.81 4.32 -8.57
CA MET A 1 -16.39 4.09 -8.89
C MET A 1 -16.23 2.59 -8.85
N ASP A 2 -15.88 1.95 -9.98
CA ASP A 2 -15.93 0.48 -10.08
C ASP A 2 -14.57 -0.19 -9.88
N LEU A 3 -13.56 0.58 -9.48
CA LEU A 3 -12.20 0.07 -9.24
C LEU A 3 -11.78 0.33 -7.79
N PRO A 4 -11.09 -0.63 -7.16
CA PRO A 4 -10.58 -0.46 -5.81
C PRO A 4 -9.58 0.70 -5.75
N ILE A 5 -9.51 1.35 -4.58
CA ILE A 5 -8.50 2.36 -4.30
C ILE A 5 -7.23 1.63 -3.86
N VAL A 6 -6.12 1.89 -4.55
CA VAL A 6 -4.82 1.31 -4.20
C VAL A 6 -3.95 2.37 -3.55
N LEU A 7 -3.68 2.25 -2.25
CA LEU A 7 -2.75 3.12 -1.52
C LEU A 7 -1.31 2.81 -1.93
N SER A 8 -0.51 3.86 -2.09
CA SER A 8 0.87 3.74 -2.58
C SER A 8 1.79 4.81 -1.98
N HIS A 9 3.07 4.77 -2.32
CA HIS A 9 4.06 5.79 -1.97
C HIS A 9 4.02 6.16 -0.47
N LYS A 10 4.00 7.47 -0.16
CA LYS A 10 4.02 7.96 1.22
C LYS A 10 2.83 7.47 2.05
N THR A 11 1.64 7.35 1.44
CA THR A 11 0.46 6.88 2.16
C THR A 11 0.57 5.39 2.53
N ALA A 12 1.07 4.55 1.62
CA ALA A 12 1.34 3.14 1.92
C ALA A 12 2.43 2.98 2.99
N TRP A 13 3.50 3.76 2.91
CA TRP A 13 4.55 3.78 3.92
C TRP A 13 4.01 4.17 5.31
N LEU A 14 3.18 5.21 5.41
CA LEU A 14 2.52 5.58 6.66
C LEU A 14 1.64 4.46 7.19
N TYR A 15 0.88 3.80 6.30
CA TYR A 15 0.06 2.65 6.66
C TYR A 15 0.91 1.52 7.25
N HIS A 16 1.98 1.11 6.58
CA HIS A 16 2.85 0.03 7.05
C HIS A 16 3.51 0.35 8.39
N ASN A 17 3.82 1.61 8.68
CA ASN A 17 4.43 2.01 9.96
C ASN A 17 3.46 1.96 11.15
N VAL A 18 2.16 2.05 10.91
CA VAL A 18 1.16 2.17 12.00
C VAL A 18 0.28 0.92 12.07
N ALA A 19 -0.16 0.42 10.94
CA ALA A 19 -1.14 -0.66 10.83
C ALA A 19 -0.50 -2.02 10.54
N ARG A 20 0.77 -2.25 10.94
CA ARG A 20 1.43 -3.55 10.74
C ARG A 20 0.63 -4.64 11.44
N PRO A 21 -0.12 -5.47 10.72
CA PRO A 21 -0.84 -6.57 11.33
C PRO A 21 0.18 -7.61 11.80
N SER A 22 -0.03 -8.12 13.00
CA SER A 22 0.74 -9.23 13.59
C SER A 22 0.59 -10.55 12.81
N GLU A 23 -0.36 -10.63 11.89
CA GLU A 23 -0.58 -11.78 11.01
C GLU A 23 -0.42 -11.37 9.55
N PRO A 24 0.08 -12.27 8.67
CA PRO A 24 0.12 -12.01 7.25
C PRO A 24 -1.32 -11.81 6.74
N LEU A 25 -1.65 -10.60 6.31
CA LEU A 25 -2.91 -10.32 5.64
C LEU A 25 -2.99 -11.18 4.38
N SER A 26 -4.17 -11.71 4.07
CA SER A 26 -4.37 -12.47 2.84
C SER A 26 -4.00 -11.58 1.65
N ARG A 27 -3.03 -12.03 0.84
CA ARG A 27 -2.69 -11.35 -0.41
C ARG A 27 -3.92 -11.32 -1.30
N ALA A 28 -4.21 -10.19 -1.90
CA ALA A 28 -5.31 -10.06 -2.84
C ALA A 28 -5.05 -10.96 -4.05
N SER A 29 -5.75 -12.09 -4.12
CA SER A 29 -5.66 -12.95 -5.29
C SER A 29 -6.39 -12.27 -6.44
N SER A 30 -5.63 -11.93 -7.49
CA SER A 30 -6.10 -11.75 -8.88
C SER A 30 -7.39 -10.93 -9.11
N LEU A 31 -7.46 -9.68 -8.63
CA LEU A 31 -8.55 -8.76 -9.02
C LEU A 31 -8.45 -8.26 -10.48
N TYR A 32 -7.38 -8.60 -11.20
CA TYR A 32 -7.08 -8.09 -12.54
C TYR A 32 -6.97 -9.16 -13.63
N ASP A 33 -7.18 -10.43 -13.33
CA ASP A 33 -7.31 -11.48 -14.35
C ASP A 33 -8.77 -11.61 -14.76
N GLU A 34 -9.12 -11.10 -15.94
CA GLU A 34 -10.47 -11.20 -16.50
C GLU A 34 -10.97 -12.65 -16.68
N ASP A 35 -10.08 -13.64 -16.70
CA ASP A 35 -10.40 -15.06 -16.86
C ASP A 35 -10.59 -15.82 -15.52
N SER A 36 -10.38 -15.18 -14.36
CA SER A 36 -10.41 -15.83 -13.03
C SER A 36 -11.67 -15.55 -12.22
N ILE A 37 -12.79 -15.15 -12.84
CA ILE A 37 -14.06 -14.86 -12.13
C ILE A 37 -14.69 -16.11 -11.45
N ALA A 38 -14.10 -17.28 -11.61
CA ALA A 38 -14.72 -18.54 -11.15
C ALA A 38 -13.99 -19.30 -10.02
N SER A 39 -12.88 -18.80 -9.48
CA SER A 39 -12.14 -19.55 -8.46
C SER A 39 -11.70 -18.68 -7.30
N GLU A 40 -12.26 -18.98 -6.17
CA GLU A 40 -11.86 -18.58 -4.83
C GLU A 40 -12.23 -17.15 -4.39
N ALA A 41 -13.48 -17.00 -3.94
CA ALA A 41 -13.81 -16.09 -2.86
C ALA A 41 -12.97 -16.45 -1.61
N GLN A 42 -11.70 -16.09 -1.60
CA GLN A 42 -10.90 -16.14 -0.38
C GLN A 42 -11.49 -15.12 0.58
N SER A 43 -11.87 -15.64 1.72
CA SER A 43 -12.52 -15.05 2.86
C SER A 43 -12.12 -13.57 3.12
N THR A 44 -12.88 -12.63 2.59
CA THR A 44 -12.94 -11.24 3.08
C THR A 44 -13.70 -11.17 4.42
N ALA A 45 -13.97 -12.33 5.05
CA ALA A 45 -14.66 -12.42 6.32
C ALA A 45 -13.79 -11.79 7.40
N GLY A 46 -14.14 -10.56 7.80
CA GLY A 46 -13.49 -9.82 8.87
C GLY A 46 -12.88 -8.47 8.45
N LEU A 47 -12.78 -8.16 7.16
CA LEU A 47 -12.28 -6.86 6.73
C LEU A 47 -13.27 -5.72 7.07
N PRO A 48 -12.78 -4.53 7.44
CA PRO A 48 -13.62 -3.37 7.65
C PRO A 48 -14.42 -2.99 6.40
N LYS A 49 -15.72 -2.76 6.57
CA LYS A 49 -16.61 -2.30 5.50
C LYS A 49 -16.64 -0.78 5.48
N LEU A 50 -15.97 -0.18 4.53
CA LEU A 50 -15.90 1.28 4.38
C LEU A 50 -16.96 1.84 3.42
N GLY A 51 -17.69 0.97 2.70
CA GLY A 51 -18.68 1.39 1.70
C GLY A 51 -18.06 2.05 0.47
N LEU A 52 -16.80 1.75 0.17
CA LEU A 52 -16.09 2.31 -1.00
C LEU A 52 -16.61 1.74 -2.32
N ASP A 53 -17.28 0.60 -2.26
CA ASP A 53 -17.95 -0.09 -3.37
C ASP A 53 -19.34 0.47 -3.70
N ALA A 54 -19.84 1.43 -2.90
CA ALA A 54 -21.17 1.98 -3.07
C ALA A 54 -21.33 2.62 -4.46
N LYS A 55 -22.34 2.13 -5.22
CA LYS A 55 -22.63 2.62 -6.58
C LYS A 55 -22.89 4.14 -6.57
N GLY A 56 -22.13 4.87 -7.37
CA GLY A 56 -22.24 6.33 -7.47
C GLY A 56 -21.52 7.09 -6.36
N LEU A 57 -20.66 6.44 -5.56
CA LEU A 57 -19.83 7.14 -4.56
C LEU A 57 -18.98 8.23 -5.23
N ARG A 58 -19.03 9.44 -4.68
CA ARG A 58 -18.19 10.55 -5.16
C ARG A 58 -16.75 10.35 -4.70
N ILE A 59 -15.78 10.70 -5.55
CA ILE A 59 -14.36 10.58 -5.22
C ILE A 59 -14.01 11.39 -3.96
N SER A 60 -14.58 12.60 -3.77
CA SER A 60 -14.35 13.38 -2.55
C SER A 60 -14.78 12.65 -1.28
N THR A 61 -15.93 12.00 -1.32
CA THR A 61 -16.44 11.20 -0.20
C THR A 61 -15.55 9.97 0.03
N ALA A 62 -15.09 9.30 -1.03
CA ALA A 62 -14.16 8.19 -0.89
C ALA A 62 -12.83 8.63 -0.26
N VAL A 63 -12.32 9.82 -0.60
CA VAL A 63 -11.11 10.39 0.03
C VAL A 63 -11.32 10.62 1.52
N GLU A 64 -12.46 11.21 1.92
CA GLU A 64 -12.79 11.43 3.33
C GLU A 64 -12.88 10.10 4.09
N ILE A 65 -13.59 9.11 3.55
CA ILE A 65 -13.70 7.78 4.16
C ILE A 65 -12.32 7.14 4.36
N VAL A 66 -11.44 7.20 3.36
CA VAL A 66 -10.08 6.63 3.46
C VAL A 66 -9.25 7.42 4.47
N ALA A 67 -9.33 8.75 4.50
CA ALA A 67 -8.62 9.56 5.48
C ALA A 67 -9.07 9.25 6.91
N ASP A 68 -10.38 9.13 7.15
CA ASP A 68 -10.93 8.77 8.45
C ASP A 68 -10.51 7.36 8.88
N TYR A 69 -10.51 6.40 7.95
CA TYR A 69 -10.01 5.05 8.21
C TYR A 69 -8.53 5.09 8.62
N LEU A 70 -7.67 5.77 7.86
CA LEU A 70 -6.24 5.89 8.18
C LEU A 70 -6.03 6.63 9.52
N ALA A 71 -6.84 7.64 9.84
CA ALA A 71 -6.80 8.32 11.12
C ALA A 71 -7.20 7.39 12.28
N SER A 72 -8.17 6.51 12.07
CA SER A 72 -8.59 5.51 13.07
C SER A 72 -7.48 4.50 13.40
N LEU A 73 -6.53 4.31 12.49
CA LEU A 73 -5.33 3.49 12.69
C LEU A 73 -4.19 4.25 13.39
N GLY A 74 -4.36 5.56 13.65
CA GLY A 74 -3.38 6.41 14.31
C GLY A 74 -2.53 7.28 13.37
N ILE A 75 -2.84 7.35 12.07
CA ILE A 75 -2.17 8.26 11.13
C ILE A 75 -2.84 9.63 11.22
N PRO A 76 -2.17 10.68 11.73
CA PRO A 76 -2.79 11.99 11.90
C PRO A 76 -3.21 12.60 10.56
N HIS A 77 -4.36 13.29 10.53
CA HIS A 77 -4.88 13.95 9.32
C HIS A 77 -3.88 14.94 8.70
N GLU A 78 -3.08 15.62 9.52
CA GLU A 78 -2.06 16.56 9.05
C GLU A 78 -0.94 15.90 8.24
N LYS A 79 -0.76 14.58 8.34
CA LYS A 79 0.16 13.81 7.50
C LYS A 79 -0.46 13.34 6.20
N LEU A 80 -1.77 13.52 6.04
CA LEU A 80 -2.59 13.08 4.92
C LEU A 80 -3.04 14.25 4.04
N ASP A 81 -2.12 15.23 3.77
CA ASP A 81 -2.39 16.36 2.86
C ASP A 81 -3.03 15.91 1.55
N ARG A 82 -2.54 14.77 1.04
CA ARG A 82 -3.08 14.05 -0.10
C ARG A 82 -2.84 12.57 0.11
N ILE A 83 -3.84 11.78 -0.27
CA ILE A 83 -3.72 10.33 -0.28
C ILE A 83 -3.04 9.92 -1.58
N ASP A 84 -1.86 9.31 -1.48
CA ASP A 84 -1.13 8.76 -2.62
C ASP A 84 -1.77 7.45 -3.06
N THR A 85 -2.19 7.37 -4.32
CA THR A 85 -2.83 6.19 -4.90
C THR A 85 -2.13 5.77 -6.17
N LEU A 86 -2.21 4.48 -6.50
CA LEU A 86 -1.65 3.89 -7.70
C LEU A 86 -2.76 3.62 -8.72
N VAL A 87 -2.49 3.90 -9.99
CA VAL A 87 -3.34 3.53 -11.12
C VAL A 87 -2.50 2.83 -12.19
N SER A 88 -3.10 1.91 -12.92
CA SER A 88 -2.38 1.13 -13.93
C SER A 88 -1.89 2.01 -15.08
N PHE A 89 -2.73 2.90 -15.60
CA PHE A 89 -2.45 3.68 -16.80
C PHE A 89 -2.79 5.16 -16.65
N ASP A 90 -2.16 6.01 -17.45
CA ASP A 90 -2.29 7.48 -17.37
C ASP A 90 -3.70 8.01 -17.67
N PHE A 91 -4.47 7.33 -18.50
CA PHE A 91 -5.86 7.70 -18.80
C PHE A 91 -6.78 7.59 -17.57
N GLU A 92 -6.39 6.77 -16.58
CA GLU A 92 -7.08 6.65 -15.29
C GLU A 92 -6.71 7.80 -14.33
N ARG A 93 -5.69 8.58 -14.67
CA ARG A 93 -5.14 9.66 -13.84
C ARG A 93 -6.02 10.90 -13.87
N SER A 94 -7.17 10.85 -13.21
CA SER A 94 -7.89 12.08 -12.86
C SER A 94 -7.15 12.83 -11.75
N ARG A 95 -7.44 14.12 -11.56
CA ARG A 95 -6.82 14.96 -10.51
C ARG A 95 -7.87 15.41 -9.49
N PRO A 96 -8.54 14.50 -8.76
CA PRO A 96 -9.48 14.88 -7.74
C PRO A 96 -8.74 15.54 -6.57
N ALA A 97 -9.39 16.50 -5.94
CA ALA A 97 -8.86 17.10 -4.71
C ALA A 97 -8.65 16.01 -3.64
N GLY A 98 -7.54 16.09 -2.92
CA GLY A 98 -7.21 15.14 -1.86
C GLY A 98 -6.54 13.85 -2.31
N LEU A 99 -6.46 13.56 -3.62
CA LEU A 99 -5.69 12.42 -4.15
C LEU A 99 -4.48 12.88 -4.94
N ARG A 100 -3.37 12.15 -4.78
CA ARG A 100 -2.23 12.19 -5.68
C ARG A 100 -2.12 10.84 -6.36
N ARG A 101 -2.47 10.78 -7.64
CA ARG A 101 -2.42 9.55 -8.42
C ARG A 101 -1.07 9.38 -9.11
N HIS A 102 -0.46 8.24 -8.88
CA HIS A 102 0.76 7.79 -9.51
C HIS A 102 0.43 6.74 -10.56
N VAL A 103 1.15 6.76 -11.68
CA VAL A 103 0.93 5.81 -12.79
C VAL A 103 1.96 4.70 -12.70
N PHE A 104 1.49 3.46 -12.68
CA PHE A 104 2.37 2.31 -12.70
C PHE A 104 2.90 2.00 -14.11
N GLY A 105 2.11 2.29 -15.14
CA GLY A 105 2.47 2.11 -16.55
C GLY A 105 2.29 0.67 -17.07
N ALA A 106 1.70 -0.20 -16.29
CA ALA A 106 1.34 -1.57 -16.60
C ALA A 106 0.18 -2.01 -15.69
N PRO A 107 -0.44 -3.17 -15.89
CA PRO A 107 -1.30 -3.77 -14.86
C PRO A 107 -0.53 -3.89 -13.55
N ILE A 108 -1.17 -3.50 -12.44
CA ILE A 108 -0.54 -3.61 -11.11
C ILE A 108 -0.57 -5.07 -10.71
N PRO A 109 0.58 -5.69 -10.36
CA PRO A 109 0.63 -7.10 -9.96
C PRO A 109 -0.18 -7.32 -8.68
N SER A 110 -1.10 -8.28 -8.71
CA SER A 110 -2.00 -8.56 -7.59
C SER A 110 -1.30 -9.17 -6.37
N ASP A 111 -0.21 -9.87 -6.58
CA ASP A 111 0.64 -10.48 -5.53
C ASP A 111 1.38 -9.43 -4.68
N HIS A 112 1.43 -8.18 -5.14
CA HIS A 112 1.96 -7.03 -4.43
C HIS A 112 0.89 -6.09 -3.86
N LEU A 113 -0.36 -6.56 -3.81
CA LEU A 113 -1.48 -5.83 -3.25
C LEU A 113 -2.05 -6.56 -2.03
N ILE A 114 -2.31 -5.81 -0.98
CA ILE A 114 -2.90 -6.30 0.27
C ILE A 114 -4.25 -5.60 0.43
N GLU A 115 -5.33 -6.37 0.54
CA GLU A 115 -6.63 -5.81 0.85
C GLU A 115 -6.72 -5.51 2.35
N VAL A 116 -6.96 -4.25 2.70
CA VAL A 116 -6.97 -3.75 4.08
C VAL A 116 -8.36 -3.36 4.56
N ALA A 117 -9.26 -3.11 3.63
CA ALA A 117 -10.69 -2.94 3.84
C ALA A 117 -11.41 -3.24 2.52
N GLU A 118 -12.71 -3.49 2.57
CA GLU A 118 -13.50 -3.79 1.38
C GLU A 118 -13.38 -2.66 0.33
N GLY A 119 -12.77 -2.95 -0.82
CA GLY A 119 -12.48 -1.99 -1.88
C GLY A 119 -11.28 -1.06 -1.64
N LEU A 120 -10.48 -1.30 -0.59
CA LEU A 120 -9.26 -0.57 -0.30
C LEU A 120 -8.07 -1.52 -0.27
N LEU A 121 -7.13 -1.30 -1.17
CA LEU A 121 -5.89 -2.03 -1.28
C LEU A 121 -4.71 -1.15 -0.87
N VAL A 122 -3.62 -1.76 -0.43
CA VAL A 122 -2.33 -1.10 -0.23
C VAL A 122 -1.26 -1.91 -0.94
N VAL A 123 -0.29 -1.23 -1.55
CA VAL A 123 0.90 -1.92 -2.09
C VAL A 123 1.69 -2.55 -0.93
N ASP A 124 2.28 -3.73 -1.17
CA ASP A 124 3.11 -4.36 -0.15
C ASP A 124 4.39 -3.56 0.16
N GLU A 125 5.13 -3.97 1.17
CA GLU A 125 6.31 -3.26 1.63
C GLU A 125 7.45 -3.27 0.58
N ALA A 126 7.58 -4.31 -0.24
CA ALA A 126 8.61 -4.36 -1.28
C ALA A 126 8.31 -3.35 -2.40
N MET A 127 7.08 -3.28 -2.88
CA MET A 127 6.67 -2.27 -3.86
C MET A 127 6.76 -0.87 -3.26
N CYS A 128 6.35 -0.70 -2.01
CA CYS A 128 6.45 0.58 -1.30
C CYS A 128 7.92 1.03 -1.18
N PHE A 129 8.85 0.11 -0.91
CA PHE A 129 10.30 0.36 -0.86
C PHE A 129 10.84 0.89 -2.18
N VAL A 130 10.50 0.24 -3.30
CA VAL A 130 10.88 0.74 -4.64
C VAL A 130 10.33 2.14 -4.89
N GLN A 131 9.05 2.37 -4.57
CA GLN A 131 8.43 3.68 -4.72
C GLN A 131 9.09 4.75 -3.84
N ALA A 132 9.55 4.36 -2.64
CA ALA A 132 10.22 5.25 -1.70
C ALA A 132 11.49 5.91 -2.28
N GLY A 133 12.19 5.24 -3.18
CA GLY A 133 13.32 5.81 -3.92
C GLY A 133 13.00 7.07 -4.71
N SER A 134 11.74 7.38 -4.96
CA SER A 134 11.32 8.60 -5.65
C SER A 134 11.19 9.84 -4.74
N TRP A 135 11.07 9.66 -3.42
CA TRP A 135 10.76 10.75 -2.48
C TRP A 135 11.53 10.69 -1.15
N MET A 136 12.08 9.55 -0.75
CA MET A 136 12.97 9.44 0.40
C MET A 136 14.41 9.84 0.04
N SER A 137 15.17 10.32 1.02
CA SER A 137 16.62 10.39 0.90
C SER A 137 17.24 8.99 0.97
N GLU A 138 18.47 8.83 0.49
CA GLU A 138 19.15 7.53 0.52
C GLU A 138 19.28 6.96 1.95
N PRO A 139 19.66 7.74 3.01
CA PRO A 139 19.67 7.21 4.36
C PRO A 139 18.31 6.75 4.86
N GLU A 140 17.23 7.52 4.60
CA GLU A 140 15.87 7.16 5.00
C GLU A 140 15.40 5.88 4.29
N GLN A 141 15.74 5.73 3.01
CA GLN A 141 15.39 4.53 2.27
C GLN A 141 16.17 3.30 2.78
N LEU A 142 17.43 3.48 3.15
CA LEU A 142 18.25 2.42 3.76
C LEU A 142 17.66 2.00 5.11
N GLU A 143 17.27 2.94 5.98
CA GLU A 143 16.58 2.64 7.23
C GLU A 143 15.30 1.85 6.99
N TYR A 144 14.50 2.28 6.02
CA TYR A 144 13.26 1.57 5.66
C TYR A 144 13.53 0.15 5.16
N GLY A 145 14.58 -0.06 4.34
CA GLY A 145 15.01 -1.39 3.92
C GLY A 145 15.40 -2.30 5.09
N TYR A 146 16.12 -1.76 6.08
CA TYR A 146 16.45 -2.49 7.30
C TYR A 146 15.18 -2.86 8.08
N GLU A 147 14.22 -1.95 8.21
CA GLU A 147 12.95 -2.24 8.88
C GLU A 147 12.16 -3.36 8.21
N ILE A 148 12.06 -3.37 6.88
CA ILE A 148 11.35 -4.41 6.12
C ILE A 148 11.99 -5.79 6.33
N CYS A 149 13.33 -5.83 6.37
CA CYS A 149 14.10 -7.07 6.52
C CYS A 149 14.33 -7.46 7.98
N ALA A 150 13.95 -6.64 8.94
CA ALA A 150 14.17 -6.90 10.35
C ALA A 150 13.09 -7.84 10.92
N ARG A 151 13.49 -8.65 11.89
CA ARG A 151 12.59 -9.47 12.71
C ARG A 151 11.91 -8.63 13.81
N TYR A 152 12.60 -7.59 14.28
CA TYR A 152 12.15 -6.70 15.33
C TYR A 152 11.97 -5.31 14.76
N HIS A 153 10.82 -4.72 15.01
CA HIS A 153 10.47 -3.39 14.54
C HIS A 153 10.32 -2.44 15.71
N LEU A 154 10.66 -1.18 15.50
CA LEU A 154 10.41 -0.15 16.49
C LEU A 154 8.90 0.05 16.64
N ASN A 155 8.40 0.02 17.87
CA ASN A 155 7.01 0.35 18.14
C ASN A 155 6.84 1.88 18.08
N HIS A 156 6.38 2.37 16.94
CA HIS A 156 6.14 3.81 16.76
C HIS A 156 4.96 4.36 17.59
N LEU A 157 4.19 3.47 18.24
CA LEU A 157 3.08 3.84 19.13
C LEU A 157 3.50 3.91 20.60
N SER A 158 4.67 3.36 20.97
CA SER A 158 5.24 3.44 22.31
C SER A 158 6.70 3.87 22.25
N SER A 159 7.14 4.64 23.25
CA SER A 159 8.49 5.18 23.27
C SER A 159 9.53 4.08 23.54
N GLY A 160 10.11 3.53 22.49
CA GLY A 160 11.34 2.75 22.56
C GLY A 160 11.20 1.23 22.71
N ASP A 161 10.00 0.68 22.65
CA ASP A 161 9.79 -0.76 22.66
C ASP A 161 9.96 -1.38 21.26
N TYR A 162 10.44 -2.60 21.20
CA TYR A 162 10.50 -3.38 19.98
C TYR A 162 9.39 -4.43 19.97
N ILE A 163 8.78 -4.61 18.79
CA ILE A 163 7.78 -5.65 18.54
C ILE A 163 8.43 -6.70 17.64
N GLU A 164 8.33 -7.98 18.02
CA GLU A 164 8.69 -9.09 17.14
C GLU A 164 7.53 -9.34 16.17
N MET A 165 7.75 -9.09 14.88
CA MET A 165 6.70 -9.18 13.85
C MET A 165 6.96 -10.31 12.84
N GLY A 166 8.03 -11.05 13.00
CA GLY A 166 8.49 -11.99 11.98
C GLY A 166 9.09 -11.28 10.75
N GLN A 167 10.07 -11.91 10.16
CA GLN A 167 10.71 -11.40 8.95
C GLN A 167 9.79 -11.65 7.75
N ARG A 168 9.40 -10.60 7.02
CA ARG A 168 8.54 -10.70 5.83
C ARG A 168 9.34 -10.85 4.55
N TYR A 169 10.46 -10.15 4.46
CA TYR A 169 11.38 -10.18 3.34
C TYR A 169 12.78 -10.43 3.85
N THR A 170 13.52 -11.27 3.15
CA THR A 170 14.98 -11.29 3.29
C THR A 170 15.58 -10.16 2.46
N VAL A 171 16.82 -9.78 2.74
CA VAL A 171 17.56 -8.82 1.90
C VAL A 171 17.64 -9.34 0.45
N ALA A 172 17.80 -10.66 0.27
CA ALA A 172 17.84 -11.27 -1.06
C ALA A 172 16.51 -11.12 -1.81
N ASP A 173 15.37 -11.32 -1.13
CA ASP A 173 14.04 -11.11 -1.74
C ASP A 173 13.85 -9.67 -2.17
N LEU A 174 14.26 -8.71 -1.33
CA LEU A 174 14.12 -7.29 -1.63
C LEU A 174 15.03 -6.87 -2.81
N ILE A 175 16.26 -7.39 -2.87
CA ILE A 175 17.16 -7.15 -4.01
C ILE A 175 16.57 -7.75 -5.29
N ALA A 176 16.07 -8.99 -5.26
CA ALA A 176 15.44 -9.61 -6.42
C ALA A 176 14.25 -8.81 -6.92
N TYR A 177 13.40 -8.33 -6.00
CA TYR A 177 12.28 -7.47 -6.35
C TYR A 177 12.73 -6.15 -7.00
N CYS A 178 13.75 -5.50 -6.46
CA CYS A 178 14.32 -4.27 -7.04
C CYS A 178 14.88 -4.52 -8.44
N ASP A 179 15.57 -5.66 -8.65
CA ASP A 179 16.13 -6.04 -9.95
C ASP A 179 15.04 -6.27 -10.99
N GLU A 180 13.96 -6.94 -10.65
CA GLU A 180 12.80 -7.16 -11.52
C GLU A 180 12.10 -5.85 -11.88
N ASN A 181 12.15 -4.87 -11.00
CA ASN A 181 11.47 -3.58 -11.13
C ASN A 181 12.40 -2.41 -11.50
N ARG A 182 13.62 -2.67 -12.01
CA ARG A 182 14.63 -1.63 -12.33
C ARG A 182 14.13 -0.50 -13.23
N SER A 183 13.16 -0.76 -14.09
CA SER A 183 12.56 0.24 -14.98
C SER A 183 11.52 1.13 -14.30
N ARG A 184 11.16 0.85 -13.04
CA ARG A 184 10.15 1.61 -12.30
C ARG A 184 10.77 2.85 -11.64
N GLN A 185 9.93 3.85 -11.46
CA GLN A 185 10.35 5.07 -10.77
C GLN A 185 10.77 4.74 -9.34
N GLY A 186 11.96 5.16 -8.97
CA GLY A 186 12.56 4.88 -7.66
C GLY A 186 13.48 3.67 -7.60
N ALA A 187 13.29 2.66 -8.48
CA ALA A 187 14.05 1.40 -8.44
C ALA A 187 15.58 1.58 -8.57
N THR A 188 16.04 2.59 -9.30
CA THR A 188 17.50 2.86 -9.48
C THR A 188 18.15 3.27 -8.16
N ARG A 189 17.38 3.75 -7.17
CA ARG A 189 17.87 4.16 -5.85
C ARG A 189 17.57 3.11 -4.77
N ALA A 190 16.63 2.22 -5.03
CA ALA A 190 16.33 1.09 -4.17
C ALA A 190 17.37 -0.02 -4.34
#